data_ea134f098e6bdd8307652f6b4a194c23
#
_entry.id   ea134f098e6bdd8307652f6b4a194c23
#
_cell.length_a   1.000
_cell.length_b   1.000
_cell.length_c   1.000
_cell.angle_alpha   90.00
_cell.angle_beta   90.00
_cell.angle_gamma   90.00
#
_symmetry.space_group_name_H-M   'P 1'
#
loop_
_entity.id
_entity.type
_entity.pdbx_description
1 polymer ?
#
loop_
_entity_poly.entity_id
_entity_poly.type
_entity_poly.pdbx_seq_one_letter_code
_entity_poly.pdbx_strand_id
1 'polypeptide(L)'
;METTRRTLLRNAGVVAAAGSMLFQASAAGQGTGSSAPAPATTGKDGAAGLRSQAWCMLRTPQGDSLGLRRENRVLDVGKAGKALKVQVPASTDELLEGKGTAGLQKVLAAPASSVKAALVAVEDARFGPCVTRPQKIIMLGFNYRRHAEETHTPFPKAPVLFNKYNNALCGHEGVIHLPTRAAKKFDYEVELQVIMGKTARDVSETDALGYVFGYATGNDFSARDLQYRDGKGASQFMIGKTCDGFLPIGPWLVGADLVGDPQKLKVETRVNGETRQSSNTDDMIFTCAQIIAYASSLFTLYPGDVISTGTPEGVILGKPEAQQVWLKPGDRIECSVEKCGELRFTLA
;
A
#
# COMPACT_ATOMS: atom_id res chain seq x y z
N MET A 1 -42.97 -31.91 38.32
CA MET A 1 -43.54 -32.34 37.01
C MET A 1 -42.53 -32.02 35.94
N GLU A 2 -41.71 -33.02 35.64
CA GLU A 2 -40.78 -33.04 34.51
C GLU A 2 -41.55 -33.25 33.22
N THR A 3 -41.16 -32.55 32.15
CA THR A 3 -41.44 -33.08 30.80
C THR A 3 -40.32 -32.65 29.86
N THR A 4 -39.59 -33.62 29.52
CA THR A 4 -38.50 -33.89 28.58
C THR A 4 -38.73 -33.33 27.18
N ARG A 5 -37.74 -32.57 26.66
CA ARG A 5 -37.57 -32.37 25.22
C ARG A 5 -36.30 -33.08 24.74
N ARG A 6 -36.46 -34.35 24.48
CA ARG A 6 -35.56 -35.17 23.64
C ARG A 6 -36.40 -35.83 22.56
N THR A 7 -35.88 -35.85 21.35
CA THR A 7 -36.28 -36.64 20.17
C THR A 7 -36.71 -35.77 18.98
N LEU A 8 -35.75 -35.44 18.12
CA LEU A 8 -35.96 -35.27 16.68
C LEU A 8 -34.57 -35.15 15.97
N LEU A 9 -33.91 -36.27 15.87
CA LEU A 9 -32.81 -36.49 14.91
C LEU A 9 -32.74 -38.00 14.63
N ARG A 10 -33.46 -38.43 13.59
CA ARG A 10 -33.15 -39.65 12.83
C ARG A 10 -33.90 -39.64 11.50
N ASN A 11 -33.16 -39.99 10.46
CA ASN A 11 -33.57 -40.39 9.13
C ASN A 11 -33.60 -39.30 8.04
N ALA A 12 -32.51 -39.20 7.30
CA ALA A 12 -32.56 -39.05 5.86
C ALA A 12 -31.39 -39.86 5.25
N GLY A 13 -31.74 -40.94 4.64
CA GLY A 13 -30.83 -41.90 4.02
C GLY A 13 -30.30 -41.42 2.68
N VAL A 14 -29.15 -41.99 2.35
CA VAL A 14 -28.43 -41.94 1.11
C VAL A 14 -29.27 -42.45 -0.06
N VAL A 15 -29.36 -41.68 -1.15
CA VAL A 15 -29.63 -42.21 -2.51
C VAL A 15 -28.60 -41.59 -3.45
N ALA A 16 -27.66 -42.42 -3.87
CA ALA A 16 -26.78 -42.16 -5.02
C ALA A 16 -27.53 -42.55 -6.28
N ALA A 17 -27.62 -41.64 -7.25
CA ALA A 17 -28.02 -41.98 -8.61
C ALA A 17 -27.01 -41.34 -9.59
N ALA A 18 -26.24 -42.22 -10.24
CA ALA A 18 -25.38 -41.85 -11.36
C ALA A 18 -26.27 -41.55 -12.58
N GLY A 19 -26.04 -40.40 -13.20
CA GLY A 19 -26.63 -40.00 -14.47
C GLY A 19 -25.58 -39.45 -15.39
N SER A 20 -25.03 -40.30 -16.26
CA SER A 20 -24.17 -39.93 -17.38
C SER A 20 -25.02 -39.22 -18.45
N MET A 21 -24.77 -37.95 -18.74
CA MET A 21 -25.27 -37.30 -19.93
C MET A 21 -24.11 -36.92 -20.84
N LEU A 22 -24.05 -37.60 -21.97
CA LEU A 22 -23.31 -37.26 -23.17
C LEU A 22 -23.84 -35.95 -23.75
N PHE A 23 -22.97 -34.94 -23.88
CA PHE A 23 -23.27 -33.79 -24.71
C PHE A 23 -22.56 -33.95 -26.07
N GLN A 24 -23.39 -34.11 -27.10
CA GLN A 24 -22.99 -34.06 -28.50
C GLN A 24 -22.58 -32.61 -28.86
N ALA A 25 -21.46 -32.47 -29.53
CA ALA A 25 -21.03 -31.24 -30.17
C ALA A 25 -21.94 -30.96 -31.38
N SER A 26 -22.56 -29.81 -31.40
CA SER A 26 -23.16 -29.20 -32.59
C SER A 26 -22.38 -27.94 -32.94
N ALA A 27 -21.70 -27.96 -34.06
CA ALA A 27 -21.05 -26.78 -34.66
C ALA A 27 -22.11 -25.99 -35.45
N ALA A 28 -22.09 -24.69 -35.28
CA ALA A 28 -22.31 -23.59 -36.22
C ALA A 28 -23.06 -22.41 -35.59
N GLY A 29 -22.42 -21.25 -35.59
CA GLY A 29 -23.03 -19.98 -35.19
C GLY A 29 -21.96 -18.91 -35.18
N GLN A 30 -21.71 -18.25 -36.34
CA GLN A 30 -20.92 -17.04 -36.42
C GLN A 30 -21.57 -15.95 -35.57
N GLY A 31 -20.97 -15.58 -34.46
CA GLY A 31 -21.36 -14.46 -33.61
C GLY A 31 -20.32 -13.36 -33.70
N THR A 32 -20.74 -12.23 -34.18
CA THR A 32 -20.03 -10.96 -34.33
C THR A 32 -19.21 -10.61 -33.09
N GLY A 33 -17.90 -10.49 -33.25
CA GLY A 33 -16.98 -10.09 -32.20
C GLY A 33 -17.28 -8.67 -31.70
N SER A 34 -17.67 -8.60 -30.43
CA SER A 34 -17.56 -7.39 -29.65
C SER A 34 -16.10 -7.25 -29.25
N SER A 35 -15.35 -6.45 -30.00
CA SER A 35 -14.00 -6.04 -29.65
C SER A 35 -14.07 -5.24 -28.34
N ALA A 36 -13.41 -5.76 -27.29
CA ALA A 36 -13.10 -4.95 -26.12
C ALA A 36 -12.35 -3.69 -26.58
N PRO A 37 -12.64 -2.50 -26.01
CA PRO A 37 -11.94 -1.29 -26.41
C PRO A 37 -10.44 -1.47 -26.14
N ALA A 38 -9.64 -1.21 -27.17
CA ALA A 38 -8.19 -1.16 -27.07
C ALA A 38 -7.78 -0.22 -25.93
N PRO A 39 -6.72 -0.53 -25.17
CA PRO A 39 -6.25 0.37 -24.12
C PRO A 39 -5.94 1.72 -24.74
N ALA A 40 -6.55 2.76 -24.20
CA ALA A 40 -6.28 4.12 -24.61
C ALA A 40 -4.77 4.38 -24.48
N THR A 41 -4.10 4.61 -25.59
CA THR A 41 -2.73 5.10 -25.64
C THR A 41 -2.72 6.51 -25.08
N THR A 42 -2.50 6.63 -23.76
CA THR A 42 -2.27 7.93 -23.12
C THR A 42 -0.91 8.46 -23.53
N GLY A 43 -0.94 9.71 -23.96
CA GLY A 43 0.11 10.47 -24.60
C GLY A 43 1.53 10.25 -24.10
N LYS A 44 2.40 10.06 -25.03
CA LYS A 44 3.86 10.20 -24.88
C LYS A 44 4.16 11.62 -24.40
N ASP A 45 5.13 11.76 -23.46
CA ASP A 45 5.92 12.94 -23.11
C ASP A 45 5.53 13.79 -21.89
N GLY A 46 4.34 13.74 -21.33
CA GLY A 46 4.02 14.53 -20.11
C GLY A 46 4.46 13.89 -18.78
N ALA A 47 4.59 12.57 -18.74
CA ALA A 47 4.86 11.82 -17.50
C ALA A 47 6.35 11.54 -17.25
N ALA A 48 7.21 11.67 -18.25
CA ALA A 48 8.62 11.27 -18.15
C ALA A 48 9.40 12.03 -17.05
N GLY A 49 9.12 13.31 -16.83
CA GLY A 49 9.78 14.10 -15.78
C GLY A 49 9.16 13.96 -14.38
N LEU A 50 7.96 13.40 -14.25
CA LEU A 50 7.26 13.30 -12.97
C LEU A 50 7.76 12.13 -12.12
N ARG A 51 8.19 11.05 -12.76
CA ARG A 51 8.79 9.86 -12.11
C ARG A 51 10.23 10.10 -11.63
N SER A 52 10.82 11.23 -12.00
CA SER A 52 12.14 11.69 -11.51
C SER A 52 12.02 12.73 -10.41
N GLN A 53 10.89 12.76 -9.69
CA GLN A 53 10.61 13.70 -8.61
C GLN A 53 10.13 12.95 -7.35
N ALA A 54 10.15 13.65 -6.20
CA ALA A 54 9.55 13.17 -4.96
C ALA A 54 8.38 14.09 -4.57
N TRP A 55 7.21 13.50 -4.43
CA TRP A 55 5.94 14.18 -4.18
C TRP A 55 5.47 13.93 -2.75
N CYS A 56 4.59 14.77 -2.23
CA CYS A 56 3.94 14.58 -0.94
C CYS A 56 2.57 15.25 -0.93
N MET A 57 1.80 14.98 0.10
CA MET A 57 0.62 15.78 0.45
C MET A 57 0.98 16.68 1.62
N LEU A 58 0.90 18.00 1.42
CA LEU A 58 1.05 19.01 2.46
C LEU A 58 -0.30 19.25 3.13
N ARG A 59 -0.32 19.22 4.46
CA ARG A 59 -1.45 19.73 5.24
C ARG A 59 -1.24 21.22 5.52
N THR A 60 -2.14 22.03 5.02
CA THR A 60 -2.12 23.49 5.20
C THR A 60 -3.38 23.97 5.91
N PRO A 61 -3.39 25.18 6.49
CA PRO A 61 -4.61 25.75 7.08
C PRO A 61 -5.76 25.90 6.08
N GLN A 62 -5.46 25.93 4.77
CA GLN A 62 -6.44 26.05 3.69
C GLN A 62 -6.89 24.69 3.12
N GLY A 63 -6.45 23.59 3.70
CA GLY A 63 -6.66 22.22 3.24
C GLY A 63 -5.39 21.58 2.69
N ASP A 64 -5.52 20.35 2.20
CA ASP A 64 -4.39 19.60 1.65
C ASP A 64 -3.96 20.17 0.28
N SER A 65 -2.68 20.13 0.00
CA SER A 65 -2.06 20.60 -1.24
C SER A 65 -0.98 19.63 -1.71
N LEU A 66 -0.87 19.45 -3.04
CA LEU A 66 0.24 18.70 -3.61
C LEU A 66 1.56 19.42 -3.30
N GLY A 67 2.53 18.69 -2.78
CA GLY A 67 3.89 19.15 -2.51
C GLY A 67 4.91 18.47 -3.40
N LEU A 68 5.97 19.22 -3.75
CA LEU A 68 7.11 18.72 -4.50
C LEU A 68 8.39 18.97 -3.70
N ARG A 69 9.16 17.92 -3.42
CA ARG A 69 10.45 18.04 -2.70
C ARG A 69 11.47 18.81 -3.53
N ARG A 70 12.12 19.77 -2.90
CA ARG A 70 13.23 20.56 -3.43
C ARG A 70 14.33 20.63 -2.36
N GLU A 71 15.26 19.68 -2.39
CA GLU A 71 16.32 19.54 -1.37
C GLU A 71 15.74 19.46 0.05
N ASN A 72 16.00 20.44 0.91
CA ASN A 72 15.49 20.58 2.27
C ASN A 72 14.18 21.39 2.36
N ARG A 73 13.52 21.65 1.23
CA ARG A 73 12.25 22.39 1.14
C ARG A 73 11.20 21.61 0.38
N VAL A 74 9.97 22.03 0.56
CA VAL A 74 8.81 21.53 -0.21
C VAL A 74 8.17 22.70 -0.94
N LEU A 75 8.00 22.57 -2.24
CA LEU A 75 7.22 23.51 -3.03
C LEU A 75 5.74 23.13 -2.90
N ASP A 76 4.93 24.02 -2.33
CA ASP A 76 3.47 23.95 -2.38
C ASP A 76 3.01 24.24 -3.82
N VAL A 77 2.65 23.18 -4.54
CA VAL A 77 2.29 23.26 -5.96
C VAL A 77 1.02 24.09 -6.15
N GLY A 78 0.05 24.00 -5.23
CA GLY A 78 -1.16 24.82 -5.27
C GLY A 78 -0.88 26.32 -5.14
N LYS A 79 -0.01 26.73 -4.19
CA LYS A 79 0.42 28.15 -4.07
C LYS A 79 1.21 28.61 -5.28
N ALA A 80 2.10 27.77 -5.80
CA ALA A 80 2.87 28.08 -7.01
C ALA A 80 1.94 28.26 -8.23
N GLY A 81 0.95 27.36 -8.39
CA GLY A 81 -0.05 27.45 -9.45
C GLY A 81 -0.85 28.76 -9.39
N LYS A 82 -1.27 29.17 -8.18
CA LYS A 82 -1.97 30.46 -7.96
C LYS A 82 -1.08 31.64 -8.36
N ALA A 83 0.19 31.64 -7.93
CA ALA A 83 1.13 32.71 -8.27
C ALA A 83 1.35 32.83 -9.78
N LEU A 84 1.40 31.72 -10.49
CA LEU A 84 1.59 31.68 -11.95
C LEU A 84 0.28 31.74 -12.74
N LYS A 85 -0.88 31.81 -12.07
CA LYS A 85 -2.22 31.80 -12.66
C LYS A 85 -2.46 30.58 -13.56
N VAL A 86 -2.03 29.40 -13.13
CA VAL A 86 -2.20 28.13 -13.83
C VAL A 86 -2.93 27.11 -12.95
N GLN A 87 -3.75 26.26 -13.58
CA GLN A 87 -4.38 25.15 -12.90
C GLN A 87 -3.36 24.00 -12.76
N VAL A 88 -3.24 23.45 -11.55
CA VAL A 88 -2.31 22.36 -11.20
C VAL A 88 -3.08 21.25 -10.47
N PRO A 89 -2.54 20.01 -10.41
CA PRO A 89 -3.16 18.96 -9.58
C PRO A 89 -3.19 19.40 -8.11
N ALA A 90 -4.30 19.15 -7.44
CA ALA A 90 -4.47 19.46 -6.02
C ALA A 90 -3.90 18.38 -5.10
N SER A 91 -3.77 17.15 -5.60
CA SER A 91 -3.32 15.99 -4.83
C SER A 91 -2.43 15.06 -5.66
N THR A 92 -1.79 14.11 -4.96
CA THR A 92 -1.07 13.00 -5.60
C THR A 92 -2.01 12.13 -6.44
N ASP A 93 -3.26 11.93 -6.02
CA ASP A 93 -4.25 11.19 -6.80
C ASP A 93 -4.54 11.89 -8.13
N GLU A 94 -4.76 13.21 -8.12
CA GLU A 94 -4.95 13.99 -9.35
C GLU A 94 -3.71 14.02 -10.24
N LEU A 95 -2.51 14.05 -9.63
CA LEU A 95 -1.24 13.92 -10.33
C LEU A 95 -1.16 12.59 -11.08
N LEU A 96 -1.50 11.48 -10.39
CA LEU A 96 -1.47 10.12 -10.95
C LEU A 96 -2.54 9.90 -12.04
N GLU A 97 -3.68 10.58 -11.92
CA GLU A 97 -4.73 10.63 -12.95
C GLU A 97 -4.39 11.53 -14.15
N GLY A 98 -3.27 12.28 -14.09
CA GLY A 98 -2.84 13.20 -15.15
C GLY A 98 -3.59 14.51 -15.19
N LYS A 99 -4.39 14.86 -14.17
CA LYS A 99 -5.11 16.12 -14.07
C LYS A 99 -4.15 17.29 -13.87
N GLY A 100 -4.42 18.43 -14.49
CA GLY A 100 -3.63 19.66 -14.30
C GLY A 100 -2.18 19.60 -14.78
N THR A 101 -1.78 18.59 -15.55
CA THR A 101 -0.39 18.33 -15.98
C THR A 101 0.21 19.51 -16.75
N ALA A 102 -0.55 20.18 -17.62
CA ALA A 102 -0.05 21.32 -18.39
C ALA A 102 0.35 22.52 -17.48
N GLY A 103 -0.43 22.78 -16.43
CA GLY A 103 -0.09 23.81 -15.45
C GLY A 103 1.07 23.39 -14.56
N LEU A 104 1.14 22.11 -14.17
CA LEU A 104 2.26 21.57 -13.41
C LEU A 104 3.57 21.71 -14.17
N GLN A 105 3.62 21.42 -15.47
CA GLN A 105 4.81 21.64 -16.30
C GLN A 105 5.29 23.10 -16.28
N LYS A 106 4.36 24.07 -16.30
CA LYS A 106 4.68 25.49 -16.15
C LYS A 106 5.29 25.82 -14.80
N VAL A 107 4.76 25.20 -13.71
CA VAL A 107 5.32 25.34 -12.35
C VAL A 107 6.72 24.75 -12.28
N LEU A 108 6.96 23.59 -12.89
CA LEU A 108 8.26 22.92 -12.90
C LEU A 108 9.33 23.72 -13.69
N ALA A 109 8.91 24.38 -14.78
CA ALA A 109 9.78 25.20 -15.63
C ALA A 109 9.97 26.64 -15.11
N ALA A 110 9.20 27.07 -14.10
CA ALA A 110 9.24 28.44 -13.62
C ALA A 110 10.56 28.77 -12.90
N PRO A 111 11.09 29.98 -13.06
CA PRO A 111 12.24 30.44 -12.29
C PRO A 111 11.97 30.34 -10.77
N ALA A 112 12.98 29.93 -10.00
CA ALA A 112 12.86 29.75 -8.55
C ALA A 112 12.34 31.02 -7.82
N SER A 113 12.69 32.21 -8.32
CA SER A 113 12.21 33.49 -7.79
C SER A 113 10.70 33.65 -7.89
N SER A 114 10.05 33.14 -8.95
CA SER A 114 8.60 33.26 -9.18
C SER A 114 7.78 32.41 -8.23
N VAL A 115 8.36 31.35 -7.65
CA VAL A 115 7.69 30.41 -6.76
C VAL A 115 8.27 30.39 -5.34
N LYS A 116 9.18 31.30 -5.03
CA LYS A 116 9.90 31.37 -3.74
C LYS A 116 8.94 31.43 -2.54
N ALA A 117 7.84 32.17 -2.65
CA ALA A 117 6.82 32.29 -1.58
C ALA A 117 6.00 31.01 -1.36
N ALA A 118 6.08 30.04 -2.27
CA ALA A 118 5.43 28.73 -2.16
C ALA A 118 6.36 27.65 -1.54
N LEU A 119 7.59 27.99 -1.18
CA LEU A 119 8.55 27.07 -0.57
C LEU A 119 8.39 27.06 0.95
N VAL A 120 8.25 25.87 1.52
CA VAL A 120 8.19 25.60 2.98
C VAL A 120 9.42 24.75 3.34
N ALA A 121 10.06 24.99 4.48
CA ALA A 121 11.11 24.11 4.97
C ALA A 121 10.52 22.72 5.34
N VAL A 122 11.28 21.65 5.12
CA VAL A 122 10.79 20.29 5.40
C VAL A 122 10.44 20.12 6.89
N GLU A 123 11.22 20.71 7.78
CA GLU A 123 11.00 20.69 9.23
C GLU A 123 9.72 21.41 9.67
N ASP A 124 9.25 22.40 8.91
CA ASP A 124 8.02 23.15 9.19
C ASP A 124 6.80 22.54 8.48
N ALA A 125 7.03 21.62 7.54
CA ALA A 125 5.94 21.01 6.78
C ALA A 125 5.15 20.00 7.61
N ARG A 126 3.85 19.96 7.41
CA ARG A 126 2.97 18.90 7.92
C ARG A 126 2.52 18.06 6.75
N PHE A 127 2.59 16.74 6.92
CA PHE A 127 2.34 15.81 5.83
C PHE A 127 1.06 14.99 6.08
N GLY A 128 0.26 14.86 5.03
CA GLY A 128 -0.77 13.82 4.93
C GLY A 128 -0.17 12.51 4.40
N PRO A 129 -0.98 11.43 4.29
CA PRO A 129 -0.55 10.24 3.58
C PRO A 129 -0.20 10.60 2.13
N CYS A 130 0.87 10.01 1.61
CA CYS A 130 1.38 10.40 0.29
C CYS A 130 0.48 9.98 -0.89
N VAL A 131 -0.50 9.14 -0.65
CA VAL A 131 -1.70 8.88 -1.50
C VAL A 131 -2.93 9.02 -0.62
N THR A 132 -4.05 9.55 -1.15
CA THR A 132 -5.19 9.92 -0.29
C THR A 132 -6.45 9.11 -0.57
N ARG A 133 -6.64 8.64 -1.79
CA ARG A 133 -7.84 7.90 -2.21
C ARG A 133 -7.55 6.79 -3.21
N PRO A 134 -6.63 5.85 -2.90
CA PRO A 134 -6.43 4.68 -3.74
C PRO A 134 -7.74 3.91 -3.91
N GLN A 135 -7.99 3.40 -5.11
CA GLN A 135 -9.15 2.52 -5.33
C GLN A 135 -8.93 1.17 -4.65
N LYS A 136 -7.69 0.70 -4.65
CA LYS A 136 -7.28 -0.54 -3.97
C LYS A 136 -6.02 -0.30 -3.14
N ILE A 137 -6.03 -0.86 -1.94
CA ILE A 137 -4.86 -1.03 -1.08
C ILE A 137 -4.67 -2.54 -0.95
N ILE A 138 -3.71 -3.07 -1.68
CA ILE A 138 -3.40 -4.49 -1.76
C ILE A 138 -2.21 -4.74 -0.84
N MET A 139 -2.35 -5.69 0.05
CA MET A 139 -1.34 -6.06 1.03
C MET A 139 -0.85 -7.47 0.76
N LEU A 140 0.41 -7.77 1.10
CA LEU A 140 0.98 -9.11 1.02
C LEU A 140 1.30 -9.67 2.39
N GLY A 141 0.83 -10.89 2.65
CA GLY A 141 1.28 -11.70 3.78
C GLY A 141 2.47 -12.57 3.42
N PHE A 142 3.39 -12.75 4.38
CA PHE A 142 4.50 -13.74 4.32
C PHE A 142 5.42 -13.60 3.10
N ASN A 143 5.80 -12.39 2.72
CA ASN A 143 6.59 -12.16 1.51
C ASN A 143 8.10 -12.01 1.74
N TYR A 144 8.61 -12.19 2.95
CA TYR A 144 10.05 -12.22 3.23
C TYR A 144 10.46 -13.58 3.78
N ARG A 145 11.60 -14.10 3.32
CA ARG A 145 12.07 -15.47 3.68
C ARG A 145 12.31 -15.58 5.17
N ARG A 146 13.09 -14.65 5.74
CA ARG A 146 13.41 -14.65 7.17
C ARG A 146 12.19 -14.41 8.05
N HIS A 147 11.21 -13.61 7.58
CA HIS A 147 9.95 -13.42 8.30
C HIS A 147 9.11 -14.72 8.31
N ALA A 148 9.06 -15.45 7.21
CA ALA A 148 8.39 -16.74 7.16
C ALA A 148 9.09 -17.77 8.08
N GLU A 149 10.42 -17.76 8.14
CA GLU A 149 11.21 -18.62 9.02
C GLU A 149 10.96 -18.30 10.51
N GLU A 150 11.02 -17.01 10.92
CA GLU A 150 10.80 -16.60 12.32
C GLU A 150 9.38 -16.92 12.82
N THR A 151 8.39 -16.87 11.92
CA THR A 151 6.99 -17.19 12.25
C THR A 151 6.64 -18.66 12.04
N HIS A 152 7.62 -19.50 11.63
CA HIS A 152 7.44 -20.91 11.30
C HIS A 152 6.34 -21.14 10.24
N THR A 153 6.24 -20.23 9.27
CA THR A 153 5.26 -20.29 8.19
C THR A 153 5.92 -20.87 6.93
N PRO A 154 5.36 -21.88 6.28
CA PRO A 154 5.86 -22.38 5.01
C PRO A 154 5.87 -21.27 3.94
N PHE A 155 6.86 -21.27 3.06
CA PHE A 155 6.93 -20.32 1.96
C PHE A 155 5.69 -20.48 1.06
N PRO A 156 4.93 -19.41 0.81
CA PRO A 156 3.75 -19.49 -0.04
C PRO A 156 4.13 -19.79 -1.49
N LYS A 157 3.28 -20.58 -2.19
CA LYS A 157 3.49 -20.91 -3.60
C LYS A 157 3.02 -19.80 -4.55
N ALA A 158 2.23 -18.86 -4.07
CA ALA A 158 1.72 -17.69 -4.77
C ALA A 158 1.57 -16.53 -3.79
N PRO A 159 1.59 -15.27 -4.25
CA PRO A 159 1.38 -14.10 -3.39
C PRO A 159 0.08 -14.21 -2.57
N VAL A 160 0.18 -14.08 -1.24
CA VAL A 160 -0.95 -14.10 -0.31
C VAL A 160 -1.50 -12.68 -0.22
N LEU A 161 -2.55 -12.39 -0.98
CA LEU A 161 -3.14 -11.06 -1.06
C LEU A 161 -4.26 -10.86 -0.04
N PHE A 162 -4.28 -9.70 0.59
CA PHE A 162 -5.38 -9.18 1.38
C PHE A 162 -5.50 -7.67 1.17
N ASN A 163 -6.38 -6.98 1.88
CA ASN A 163 -6.61 -5.55 1.65
C ASN A 163 -6.71 -4.76 2.95
N LYS A 164 -6.45 -3.46 2.84
CA LYS A 164 -6.85 -2.42 3.79
C LYS A 164 -7.83 -1.46 3.11
N TYR A 165 -8.45 -0.59 3.89
CA TYR A 165 -9.35 0.46 3.42
C TYR A 165 -8.74 1.85 3.66
N ASN A 166 -9.29 2.86 2.99
CA ASN A 166 -8.77 4.23 3.05
C ASN A 166 -8.81 4.86 4.46
N ASN A 167 -9.67 4.38 5.36
CA ASN A 167 -9.65 4.79 6.77
C ASN A 167 -8.36 4.41 7.50
N ALA A 168 -7.64 3.41 7.01
CA ALA A 168 -6.35 3.01 7.59
C ALA A 168 -5.21 3.97 7.24
N LEU A 169 -5.33 4.81 6.21
CA LEU A 169 -4.28 5.74 5.81
C LEU A 169 -3.95 6.74 6.92
N CYS A 170 -2.66 6.90 7.22
CA CYS A 170 -2.11 7.86 8.16
C CYS A 170 -0.87 8.52 7.54
N GLY A 171 -0.66 9.81 7.79
CA GLY A 171 0.50 10.56 7.30
C GLY A 171 1.71 10.47 8.23
N HIS A 172 2.83 11.01 7.75
CA HIS A 172 4.03 11.22 8.56
C HIS A 172 3.74 12.15 9.76
N GLU A 173 4.32 11.86 10.92
CA GLU A 173 4.05 12.50 12.22
C GLU A 173 2.57 12.35 12.65
N GLY A 174 1.86 11.37 12.09
CA GLY A 174 0.48 11.07 12.48
C GLY A 174 0.38 10.38 13.83
N VAL A 175 -0.82 10.38 14.38
CA VAL A 175 -1.14 9.70 15.64
C VAL A 175 -2.11 8.56 15.34
N ILE A 176 -1.75 7.34 15.75
CA ILE A 176 -2.64 6.18 15.70
C ILE A 176 -3.30 6.04 17.07
N HIS A 177 -4.61 6.21 17.11
CA HIS A 177 -5.41 5.95 18.32
C HIS A 177 -5.69 4.46 18.43
N LEU A 178 -5.02 3.79 19.36
CA LEU A 178 -5.12 2.34 19.54
C LEU A 178 -6.53 1.93 19.99
N PRO A 179 -7.20 0.98 19.34
CA PRO A 179 -8.51 0.48 19.76
C PRO A 179 -8.39 -0.44 20.99
N THR A 180 -7.93 0.10 22.12
CA THR A 180 -7.57 -0.64 23.34
C THR A 180 -8.73 -1.38 24.00
N ARG A 181 -9.99 -1.05 23.62
CA ARG A 181 -11.18 -1.83 24.02
C ARG A 181 -11.28 -3.16 23.28
N ALA A 182 -10.80 -3.21 22.04
CA ALA A 182 -10.93 -4.37 21.15
C ALA A 182 -9.65 -5.22 21.08
N ALA A 183 -8.47 -4.61 21.28
CA ALA A 183 -7.16 -5.27 21.11
C ALA A 183 -6.15 -4.84 22.15
N LYS A 184 -5.13 -5.69 22.36
CA LYS A 184 -4.00 -5.48 23.28
C LYS A 184 -2.64 -5.79 22.66
N LYS A 185 -2.60 -6.50 21.54
CA LYS A 185 -1.34 -6.99 20.93
C LYS A 185 -1.06 -6.23 19.64
N PHE A 186 -0.57 -4.99 19.78
CA PHE A 186 -0.24 -4.13 18.64
C PHE A 186 1.21 -4.35 18.18
N ASP A 187 1.42 -4.38 16.87
CA ASP A 187 2.68 -4.74 16.23
C ASP A 187 2.97 -3.85 15.02
N TYR A 188 4.24 -3.64 14.70
CA TYR A 188 4.74 -2.88 13.56
C TYR A 188 5.16 -3.82 12.43
N GLU A 189 5.03 -3.35 11.19
CA GLU A 189 5.47 -4.04 9.97
C GLU A 189 5.91 -2.99 8.94
N VAL A 190 7.21 -2.64 8.90
CA VAL A 190 7.71 -1.75 7.84
C VAL A 190 7.66 -2.44 6.49
N GLU A 191 7.20 -1.71 5.46
CA GLU A 191 7.05 -2.24 4.11
C GLU A 191 7.40 -1.22 3.04
N LEU A 192 7.94 -1.70 1.92
CA LEU A 192 7.98 -0.95 0.68
C LEU A 192 6.56 -0.86 0.11
N GLN A 193 6.11 0.34 -0.19
CA GLN A 193 4.83 0.59 -0.85
C GLN A 193 5.08 0.86 -2.32
N VAL A 194 4.42 0.12 -3.21
CA VAL A 194 4.44 0.33 -4.67
C VAL A 194 3.18 1.10 -5.06
N ILE A 195 3.34 2.25 -5.72
CA ILE A 195 2.22 3.06 -6.20
C ILE A 195 2.12 2.95 -7.72
N MET A 196 0.98 2.46 -8.19
CA MET A 196 0.74 2.27 -9.62
C MET A 196 0.58 3.63 -10.34
N GLY A 197 1.13 3.73 -11.55
CA GLY A 197 1.08 4.95 -12.37
C GLY A 197 0.31 4.77 -13.67
N LYS A 198 0.01 3.53 -14.04
CA LYS A 198 -0.72 3.20 -15.26
C LYS A 198 -1.72 2.09 -14.99
N THR A 199 -2.79 2.05 -15.78
CA THR A 199 -3.71 0.92 -15.76
C THR A 199 -3.00 -0.34 -16.22
N ALA A 200 -3.03 -1.39 -15.38
CA ALA A 200 -2.37 -2.67 -15.62
C ALA A 200 -3.40 -3.81 -15.54
N ARG A 201 -3.47 -4.61 -16.60
CA ARG A 201 -4.29 -5.82 -16.69
C ARG A 201 -3.51 -6.87 -17.47
N ASP A 202 -3.36 -8.06 -16.90
CA ASP A 202 -2.64 -9.20 -17.51
C ASP A 202 -1.21 -8.82 -18.00
N VAL A 203 -0.48 -8.03 -17.18
CA VAL A 203 0.87 -7.59 -17.54
C VAL A 203 1.92 -8.67 -17.23
N SER A 204 2.96 -8.75 -18.07
CA SER A 204 4.09 -9.66 -17.84
C SER A 204 4.98 -9.17 -16.68
N GLU A 205 5.72 -10.09 -16.04
CA GLU A 205 6.74 -9.71 -15.05
C GLU A 205 7.78 -8.75 -15.64
N THR A 206 8.18 -8.96 -16.89
CA THR A 206 9.17 -8.13 -17.59
C THR A 206 8.71 -6.67 -17.72
N ASP A 207 7.42 -6.45 -17.95
CA ASP A 207 6.87 -5.12 -18.19
C ASP A 207 6.33 -4.45 -16.90
N ALA A 208 6.09 -5.23 -15.84
CA ALA A 208 5.36 -4.85 -14.64
C ALA A 208 5.88 -3.56 -14.00
N LEU A 209 7.20 -3.39 -13.84
CA LEU A 209 7.79 -2.18 -13.25
C LEU A 209 7.60 -0.94 -14.11
N GLY A 210 7.32 -1.08 -15.41
CA GLY A 210 6.95 0.01 -16.30
C GLY A 210 5.59 0.65 -16.00
N TYR A 211 4.76 0.00 -15.18
CA TYR A 211 3.45 0.49 -14.73
C TYR A 211 3.51 1.20 -13.38
N VAL A 212 4.64 1.16 -12.68
CA VAL A 212 4.83 1.81 -11.39
C VAL A 212 5.12 3.30 -11.58
N PHE A 213 4.44 4.17 -10.84
CA PHE A 213 4.79 5.59 -10.74
C PHE A 213 5.97 5.79 -9.80
N GLY A 214 5.92 5.19 -8.63
CA GLY A 214 6.93 5.37 -7.61
C GLY A 214 6.70 4.49 -6.39
N TYR A 215 7.46 4.81 -5.34
CA TYR A 215 7.51 4.04 -4.11
C TYR A 215 7.42 4.95 -2.89
N ALA A 216 7.00 4.38 -1.77
CA ALA A 216 6.95 5.07 -0.49
C ALA A 216 7.34 4.11 0.65
N THR A 217 7.70 4.68 1.80
CA THR A 217 7.79 3.95 3.06
C THR A 217 6.40 3.82 3.66
N GLY A 218 6.02 2.62 4.14
CA GLY A 218 4.78 2.40 4.85
C GLY A 218 4.94 1.44 6.02
N ASN A 219 3.86 1.27 6.77
CA ASN A 219 3.79 0.33 7.88
C ASN A 219 2.43 -0.38 7.88
N ASP A 220 2.43 -1.72 7.79
CA ASP A 220 1.22 -2.53 7.93
C ASP A 220 0.92 -2.77 9.40
N PHE A 221 0.55 -1.69 10.13
CA PHE A 221 0.27 -1.74 11.54
C PHE A 221 -0.84 -2.74 11.86
N SER A 222 -0.62 -3.57 12.91
CA SER A 222 -1.41 -4.78 13.13
C SER A 222 -1.87 -4.90 14.58
N ALA A 223 -3.10 -5.39 14.80
CA ALA A 223 -3.61 -5.90 16.07
C ALA A 223 -3.66 -7.43 16.01
N ARG A 224 -2.63 -8.09 16.57
CA ARG A 224 -2.41 -9.53 16.41
C ARG A 224 -3.48 -10.39 17.08
N ASP A 225 -4.01 -9.96 18.20
CA ASP A 225 -5.11 -10.65 18.90
C ASP A 225 -6.45 -10.56 18.15
N LEU A 226 -6.66 -9.54 17.33
CA LEU A 226 -7.77 -9.53 16.37
C LEU A 226 -7.46 -10.40 15.14
N GLN A 227 -6.24 -10.30 14.60
CA GLN A 227 -5.82 -11.07 13.43
C GLN A 227 -5.93 -12.60 13.69
N TYR A 228 -5.53 -13.04 14.87
CA TYR A 228 -5.48 -14.46 15.24
C TYR A 228 -6.50 -14.84 16.32
N ARG A 229 -7.60 -14.12 16.37
CA ARG A 229 -8.68 -14.32 17.37
C ARG A 229 -9.14 -15.76 17.46
N ASP A 230 -9.26 -16.42 16.31
CA ASP A 230 -9.76 -17.79 16.20
C ASP A 230 -8.60 -18.81 16.00
N GLY A 231 -7.37 -18.41 16.39
CA GLY A 231 -6.15 -19.20 16.25
C GLY A 231 -5.35 -18.92 14.99
N LYS A 232 -4.09 -19.35 14.95
CA LYS A 232 -3.15 -19.07 13.84
C LYS A 232 -3.60 -19.65 12.49
N GLY A 233 -4.41 -20.71 12.48
CA GLY A 233 -4.93 -21.33 11.25
C GLY A 233 -6.11 -20.59 10.61
N ALA A 234 -6.70 -19.59 11.28
CA ALA A 234 -7.84 -18.81 10.81
C ALA A 234 -7.55 -17.31 10.88
N SER A 235 -6.51 -16.87 10.16
CA SER A 235 -6.11 -15.45 10.15
C SER A 235 -7.20 -14.54 9.61
N GLN A 236 -7.59 -13.56 10.42
CA GLN A 236 -8.58 -12.54 10.08
C GLN A 236 -7.85 -11.22 9.76
N PHE A 237 -7.20 -11.16 8.59
CA PHE A 237 -6.41 -10.00 8.19
C PHE A 237 -7.20 -8.71 8.25
N MET A 238 -8.43 -8.69 7.72
CA MET A 238 -9.23 -7.48 7.67
C MET A 238 -9.40 -6.84 9.06
N ILE A 239 -9.92 -7.57 10.06
CA ILE A 239 -10.18 -6.97 11.37
C ILE A 239 -8.91 -6.65 12.17
N GLY A 240 -7.82 -7.38 11.92
CA GLY A 240 -6.53 -7.15 12.59
C GLY A 240 -5.71 -6.02 11.99
N LYS A 241 -6.00 -5.59 10.76
CA LYS A 241 -5.13 -4.70 10.00
C LYS A 241 -5.81 -3.45 9.41
N THR A 242 -7.15 -3.32 9.52
CA THR A 242 -7.89 -2.20 8.89
C THR A 242 -8.46 -1.19 9.89
N CYS A 243 -8.00 -1.17 11.14
CA CYS A 243 -8.39 -0.13 12.08
C CYS A 243 -7.93 1.25 11.58
N ASP A 244 -8.56 2.32 12.05
CA ASP A 244 -8.26 3.68 11.63
C ASP A 244 -6.78 4.03 11.87
N GLY A 245 -6.12 4.53 10.84
CA GLY A 245 -4.71 4.91 10.88
C GLY A 245 -3.70 3.76 10.79
N PHE A 246 -4.13 2.49 10.63
CA PHE A 246 -3.24 1.31 10.63
C PHE A 246 -2.41 1.13 9.33
N LEU A 247 -2.39 2.13 8.44
CA LEU A 247 -1.47 2.21 7.32
C LEU A 247 -0.80 3.59 7.26
N PRO A 248 0.14 3.89 8.16
CA PRO A 248 1.04 5.02 7.96
C PRO A 248 1.80 4.86 6.65
N ILE A 249 1.82 5.92 5.80
CA ILE A 249 2.45 5.90 4.48
C ILE A 249 3.02 7.28 4.10
N GLY A 250 4.25 7.31 3.61
CA GLY A 250 4.92 8.52 3.17
C GLY A 250 6.21 8.84 3.95
N PRO A 251 6.56 10.13 4.18
CA PRO A 251 5.90 11.35 3.68
C PRO A 251 5.99 11.51 2.17
N TRP A 252 6.95 10.82 1.52
CA TRP A 252 7.25 10.98 0.11
C TRP A 252 6.67 9.83 -0.73
N LEU A 253 6.07 10.21 -1.85
CA LEU A 253 5.90 9.36 -3.03
C LEU A 253 7.10 9.65 -3.94
N VAL A 254 8.10 8.77 -3.89
CA VAL A 254 9.34 8.93 -4.65
C VAL A 254 9.20 8.24 -6.00
N GLY A 255 9.37 9.01 -7.06
CA GLY A 255 9.23 8.49 -8.42
C GLY A 255 10.19 7.34 -8.72
N ALA A 256 9.75 6.39 -9.50
CA ALA A 256 10.46 5.14 -9.73
C ALA A 256 11.86 5.33 -10.33
N ASP A 257 12.08 6.38 -11.12
CA ASP A 257 13.38 6.66 -11.74
C ASP A 257 14.44 7.09 -10.69
N LEU A 258 14.01 7.66 -9.54
CA LEU A 258 14.90 8.00 -8.42
C LEU A 258 15.25 6.79 -7.56
N VAL A 259 14.34 5.83 -7.45
CA VAL A 259 14.54 4.63 -6.65
C VAL A 259 15.43 3.63 -7.40
N GLY A 260 15.17 3.43 -8.69
CA GLY A 260 15.86 2.46 -9.53
C GLY A 260 15.36 1.03 -9.23
N ASP A 261 16.24 0.15 -8.76
CA ASP A 261 15.89 -1.25 -8.46
C ASP A 261 15.19 -1.39 -7.10
N PRO A 262 13.87 -1.70 -7.05
CA PRO A 262 13.13 -1.83 -5.80
C PRO A 262 13.49 -3.08 -4.99
N GLN A 263 14.29 -4.01 -5.55
CA GLN A 263 14.70 -5.25 -4.88
C GLN A 263 16.08 -5.13 -4.19
N LYS A 264 16.61 -3.91 -3.99
CA LYS A 264 17.93 -3.68 -3.38
C LYS A 264 17.89 -2.52 -2.38
N LEU A 265 16.84 -2.44 -1.59
CA LEU A 265 16.60 -1.33 -0.68
C LEU A 265 16.70 -1.83 0.77
N LYS A 266 17.46 -1.13 1.61
CA LYS A 266 17.46 -1.35 3.05
C LYS A 266 16.09 -0.97 3.62
N VAL A 267 15.63 -1.76 4.61
CA VAL A 267 14.35 -1.58 5.29
C VAL A 267 14.59 -1.64 6.78
N GLU A 268 14.15 -0.64 7.54
CA GLU A 268 14.41 -0.55 8.98
C GLU A 268 13.18 -0.04 9.74
N THR A 269 12.93 -0.59 10.94
CA THR A 269 12.02 -0.04 11.95
C THR A 269 12.75 0.19 13.25
N ARG A 270 12.50 1.35 13.86
CA ARG A 270 12.86 1.65 15.25
C ARG A 270 11.62 1.92 16.07
N VAL A 271 11.65 1.46 17.30
CA VAL A 271 10.62 1.76 18.31
C VAL A 271 11.32 2.43 19.48
N ASN A 272 10.92 3.67 19.80
CA ASN A 272 11.54 4.49 20.86
C ASN A 272 13.07 4.62 20.70
N GLY A 273 13.55 4.70 19.45
CA GLY A 273 14.97 4.77 19.09
C GLY A 273 15.70 3.44 19.01
N GLU A 274 15.10 2.32 19.43
CA GLU A 274 15.70 0.99 19.36
C GLU A 274 15.35 0.29 18.04
N THR A 275 16.34 -0.20 17.29
CA THR A 275 16.15 -0.96 16.05
C THR A 275 15.44 -2.28 16.34
N ARG A 276 14.34 -2.53 15.63
CA ARG A 276 13.49 -3.71 15.75
C ARG A 276 13.49 -4.57 14.48
N GLN A 277 13.48 -3.94 13.32
CA GLN A 277 13.61 -4.60 12.02
C GLN A 277 14.79 -3.98 11.28
N SER A 278 15.62 -4.80 10.62
CA SER A 278 16.72 -4.36 9.77
C SER A 278 16.98 -5.43 8.72
N SER A 279 16.60 -5.16 7.47
CA SER A 279 16.62 -6.13 6.39
C SER A 279 16.83 -5.46 5.03
N ASN A 280 16.60 -6.20 3.95
CA ASN A 280 16.66 -5.69 2.58
C ASN A 280 15.53 -6.29 1.75
N THR A 281 15.05 -5.54 0.74
CA THR A 281 14.00 -6.01 -0.17
C THR A 281 14.44 -7.18 -1.07
N ASP A 282 15.72 -7.52 -1.13
CA ASP A 282 16.22 -8.72 -1.81
C ASP A 282 15.84 -10.04 -1.10
N ASP A 283 15.43 -9.96 0.19
CA ASP A 283 14.88 -11.08 0.94
C ASP A 283 13.43 -11.43 0.58
N MET A 284 12.76 -10.63 -0.26
CA MET A 284 11.40 -10.92 -0.73
C MET A 284 11.32 -12.29 -1.41
N ILE A 285 10.24 -13.03 -1.13
CA ILE A 285 9.89 -14.30 -1.80
C ILE A 285 9.40 -14.01 -3.22
N PHE A 286 8.48 -13.05 -3.35
CA PHE A 286 7.97 -12.55 -4.63
C PHE A 286 8.44 -11.11 -4.83
N THR A 287 9.08 -10.84 -5.96
CA THR A 287 9.54 -9.51 -6.35
C THR A 287 8.38 -8.56 -6.63
N CYS A 288 8.62 -7.25 -6.62
CA CYS A 288 7.60 -6.26 -7.00
C CYS A 288 7.01 -6.55 -8.39
N ALA A 289 7.84 -6.98 -9.34
CA ALA A 289 7.39 -7.34 -10.68
C ALA A 289 6.43 -8.54 -10.66
N GLN A 290 6.78 -9.60 -9.94
CA GLN A 290 5.95 -10.80 -9.79
C GLN A 290 4.62 -10.50 -9.11
N ILE A 291 4.63 -9.67 -8.07
CA ILE A 291 3.42 -9.24 -7.36
C ILE A 291 2.47 -8.49 -8.30
N ILE A 292 2.99 -7.52 -9.07
CA ILE A 292 2.20 -6.73 -10.02
C ILE A 292 1.63 -7.64 -11.12
N ALA A 293 2.46 -8.51 -11.71
CA ALA A 293 2.02 -9.46 -12.74
C ALA A 293 0.90 -10.35 -12.20
N TYR A 294 1.10 -10.94 -11.02
CA TYR A 294 0.10 -11.79 -10.37
C TYR A 294 -1.20 -11.04 -10.06
N ALA A 295 -1.13 -9.88 -9.41
CA ALA A 295 -2.32 -9.10 -9.07
C ALA A 295 -3.07 -8.64 -10.33
N SER A 296 -2.35 -8.19 -11.37
CA SER A 296 -2.96 -7.75 -12.63
C SER A 296 -3.63 -8.89 -13.41
N SER A 297 -3.23 -10.14 -13.20
CA SER A 297 -3.91 -11.31 -13.80
C SER A 297 -5.28 -11.57 -13.17
N LEU A 298 -5.48 -11.16 -11.92
CA LEU A 298 -6.72 -11.36 -11.17
C LEU A 298 -7.70 -10.19 -11.37
N PHE A 299 -7.21 -8.95 -11.29
CA PHE A 299 -8.03 -7.74 -11.40
C PHE A 299 -7.22 -6.58 -11.98
N THR A 300 -7.93 -5.61 -12.55
CA THR A 300 -7.27 -4.41 -13.10
C THR A 300 -6.71 -3.54 -11.97
N LEU A 301 -5.44 -3.16 -12.09
CA LEU A 301 -4.80 -2.14 -11.26
C LEU A 301 -4.95 -0.78 -11.96
N TYR A 302 -5.16 0.27 -11.17
CA TYR A 302 -5.33 1.63 -11.68
C TYR A 302 -4.25 2.58 -11.13
N PRO A 303 -3.99 3.71 -11.80
CA PRO A 303 -3.15 4.77 -11.24
C PRO A 303 -3.60 5.14 -9.81
N GLY A 304 -2.65 5.19 -8.89
CA GLY A 304 -2.94 5.46 -7.46
C GLY A 304 -3.22 4.22 -6.62
N ASP A 305 -3.47 3.04 -7.20
CA ASP A 305 -3.53 1.81 -6.40
C ASP A 305 -2.21 1.56 -5.68
N VAL A 306 -2.30 1.11 -4.44
CA VAL A 306 -1.16 0.82 -3.57
C VAL A 306 -0.99 -0.67 -3.42
N ILE A 307 0.25 -1.16 -3.55
CA ILE A 307 0.64 -2.52 -3.22
C ILE A 307 1.69 -2.46 -2.13
N SER A 308 1.38 -3.01 -0.96
CA SER A 308 2.26 -3.17 0.19
C SER A 308 2.93 -4.53 0.11
N THR A 309 4.27 -4.57 0.12
CA THR A 309 5.03 -5.73 -0.39
C THR A 309 5.33 -6.80 0.65
N GLY A 310 4.80 -6.67 1.86
CA GLY A 310 5.14 -7.53 2.98
C GLY A 310 6.29 -6.97 3.82
N THR A 311 6.40 -7.44 5.05
CA THR A 311 7.38 -7.01 6.04
C THR A 311 8.49 -8.03 6.24
N PRO A 312 9.72 -7.58 6.55
CA PRO A 312 10.81 -8.46 6.95
C PRO A 312 10.66 -8.99 8.40
N GLU A 313 11.61 -9.80 8.81
CA GLU A 313 11.77 -10.32 10.16
C GLU A 313 11.90 -9.21 11.22
N GLY A 314 11.71 -9.59 12.50
CA GLY A 314 11.87 -8.71 13.68
C GLY A 314 10.56 -8.14 14.21
N VAL A 315 9.40 -8.59 13.70
CA VAL A 315 8.09 -8.25 14.26
C VAL A 315 7.94 -8.82 15.69
N ILE A 316 7.08 -8.20 16.50
CA ILE A 316 6.86 -8.68 17.88
C ILE A 316 6.29 -10.10 17.87
N LEU A 317 5.37 -10.38 16.95
CA LEU A 317 4.75 -11.70 16.80
C LEU A 317 5.76 -12.83 16.55
N GLY A 318 6.87 -12.56 15.84
CA GLY A 318 7.94 -13.53 15.54
C GLY A 318 8.81 -13.89 16.74
N LYS A 319 8.77 -13.11 17.82
CA LYS A 319 9.56 -13.38 19.03
C LYS A 319 8.95 -14.50 19.86
N PRO A 320 9.78 -15.23 20.65
CA PRO A 320 9.28 -16.13 21.69
C PRO A 320 8.26 -15.40 22.58
N GLU A 321 7.19 -16.08 23.01
CA GLU A 321 6.07 -15.45 23.74
C GLU A 321 6.52 -14.66 24.97
N ALA A 322 7.48 -15.16 25.72
CA ALA A 322 8.06 -14.48 26.89
C ALA A 322 8.81 -13.18 26.56
N GLN A 323 9.16 -12.94 25.29
CA GLN A 323 9.86 -11.75 24.80
C GLN A 323 8.94 -10.79 24.02
N GLN A 324 7.67 -11.12 23.86
CA GLN A 324 6.70 -10.29 23.14
C GLN A 324 6.26 -9.09 23.99
N VAL A 325 6.93 -7.97 23.81
CA VAL A 325 6.54 -6.69 24.41
C VAL A 325 5.74 -5.90 23.39
N TRP A 326 4.41 -5.92 23.53
CA TRP A 326 3.49 -5.28 22.60
C TRP A 326 3.52 -3.77 22.72
N LEU A 327 3.27 -3.10 21.59
CA LEU A 327 3.19 -1.65 21.51
C LEU A 327 2.01 -1.11 22.35
N LYS A 328 2.19 0.13 22.86
CA LYS A 328 1.23 0.80 23.76
C LYS A 328 1.15 2.30 23.46
N PRO A 329 0.14 3.02 23.98
CA PRO A 329 0.10 4.48 23.92
C PRO A 329 1.40 5.10 24.44
N GLY A 330 1.87 6.13 23.73
CA GLY A 330 3.14 6.82 23.97
C GLY A 330 4.33 6.27 23.20
N ASP A 331 4.26 5.08 22.60
CA ASP A 331 5.35 4.56 21.76
C ASP A 331 5.47 5.38 20.48
N ARG A 332 6.71 5.58 20.04
CA ARG A 332 7.10 6.24 18.79
C ARG A 332 7.73 5.24 17.85
N ILE A 333 7.23 5.18 16.64
CA ILE A 333 7.70 4.30 15.59
C ILE A 333 8.35 5.13 14.48
N GLU A 334 9.53 4.70 14.04
CA GLU A 334 10.28 5.27 12.93
C GLU A 334 10.57 4.15 11.93
N CYS A 335 10.11 4.31 10.70
CA CYS A 335 10.29 3.36 9.61
C CYS A 335 11.08 4.01 8.50
N SER A 336 11.94 3.27 7.83
CA SER A 336 12.61 3.75 6.63
C SER A 336 12.73 2.66 5.60
N VAL A 337 12.52 3.03 4.35
CA VAL A 337 12.93 2.30 3.17
C VAL A 337 13.93 3.16 2.43
N GLU A 338 15.09 2.59 2.09
CA GLU A 338 16.17 3.29 1.40
C GLU A 338 15.64 4.04 0.18
N LYS A 339 16.08 5.29 -0.02
CA LYS A 339 15.62 6.24 -1.06
C LYS A 339 14.18 6.71 -0.93
N CYS A 340 13.29 6.02 -0.19
CA CYS A 340 11.90 6.44 -0.01
C CYS A 340 11.70 7.40 1.17
N GLY A 341 12.71 7.52 2.05
CA GLY A 341 12.68 8.43 3.19
C GLY A 341 12.16 7.79 4.48
N GLU A 342 12.14 8.60 5.53
CA GLU A 342 11.73 8.17 6.87
C GLU A 342 10.28 8.55 7.15
N LEU A 343 9.53 7.60 7.67
CA LEU A 343 8.15 7.72 8.13
C LEU A 343 8.12 7.59 9.65
N ARG A 344 7.56 8.58 10.33
CA ARG A 344 7.38 8.57 11.80
C ARG A 344 5.92 8.67 12.17
N PHE A 345 5.54 8.01 13.26
CA PHE A 345 4.20 8.13 13.85
C PHE A 345 4.24 7.76 15.32
N THR A 346 3.21 8.17 16.07
CA THR A 346 3.07 7.93 17.50
C THR A 346 1.76 7.22 17.80
N LEU A 347 1.71 6.54 18.96
CA LEU A 347 0.53 5.81 19.41
C LEU A 347 -0.15 6.54 20.57
N ALA A 348 -1.48 6.61 20.58
CA ALA A 348 -2.29 7.22 21.61
C ALA A 348 -3.43 6.30 22.09
#